data_d42e3e029ae5b0f9a126585445d66ac1
#
_entry.id   d42e3e029ae5b0f9a126585445d66ac1
#
_cell.length_a   1.000
_cell.length_b   1.000
_cell.length_c   1.000
_cell.angle_alpha   90.00
_cell.angle_beta   90.00
_cell.angle_gamma   90.00
#
_symmetry.space_group_name_H-M   'P 1'
#
loop_
_entity.id
_entity.type
_entity.pdbx_description
1 polymer ?
#
loop_
_entity_poly.entity_id
_entity_poly.type
_entity_poly.pdbx_seq_one_letter_code
_entity_poly.pdbx_strand_id
1 'polypeptide(L)'
;MQVKLMGYTQPADDLDLDISSVQELIAYCAKVSNPQGQMNMATCDRLLSYLIKHKHWSPFEMASATLEVETTRDIARQFLRH
;
A
#
# COMPACT_ATOMS: atom_id res chain seq x y z
N MET A 1 1.14 -12.37 -23.02
CA MET A 1 0.62 -11.38 -22.06
C MET A 1 1.78 -10.54 -21.53
N GLN A 2 1.59 -9.23 -21.49
CA GLN A 2 2.57 -8.30 -20.94
C GLN A 2 1.92 -7.46 -19.86
N VAL A 3 2.65 -7.17 -18.80
CA VAL A 3 2.20 -6.32 -17.70
C VAL A 3 3.22 -5.23 -17.49
N LYS A 4 2.76 -3.98 -17.43
CA LYS A 4 3.61 -2.82 -17.25
C LYS A 4 3.09 -1.97 -16.12
N LEU A 5 3.97 -1.59 -15.19
CA LEU A 5 3.61 -0.68 -14.12
C LEU A 5 3.59 0.76 -14.66
N MET A 6 2.42 1.36 -14.65
CA MET A 6 2.22 2.71 -15.18
C MET A 6 2.39 3.79 -14.11
N GLY A 7 2.05 3.48 -12.90
CA GLY A 7 2.18 4.42 -11.80
C GLY A 7 1.88 3.77 -10.47
N TYR A 8 2.30 4.41 -9.40
CA TYR A 8 2.07 3.89 -8.06
C TYR A 8 2.18 5.01 -7.04
N THR A 9 1.58 4.78 -5.88
CA THR A 9 1.66 5.70 -4.77
C THR A 9 3.08 5.76 -4.22
N GLN A 10 3.55 6.98 -3.97
CA GLN A 10 4.83 7.20 -3.30
C GLN A 10 4.74 8.47 -2.46
N PRO A 11 5.60 8.61 -1.45
CA PRO A 11 5.62 9.84 -0.66
C PRO A 11 5.92 11.05 -1.54
N ALA A 12 5.33 12.20 -1.19
CA ALA A 12 5.58 13.44 -1.92
C ALA A 12 7.03 13.88 -1.76
N ASP A 13 7.60 14.48 -2.81
CA ASP A 13 9.01 14.87 -2.82
C ASP A 13 9.34 15.92 -1.76
N ASP A 14 8.39 16.81 -1.47
CA ASP A 14 8.58 17.93 -0.54
C ASP A 14 8.03 17.63 0.86
N LEU A 15 7.82 16.37 1.17
CA LEU A 15 7.25 15.97 2.46
C LEU A 15 8.27 16.20 3.58
N ASP A 16 7.86 16.96 4.60
CA ASP A 16 8.69 17.27 5.76
C ASP A 16 8.59 16.18 6.83
N LEU A 17 8.78 14.94 6.41
CA LEU A 17 8.76 13.76 7.28
C LEU A 17 9.79 12.77 6.76
N ASP A 18 10.30 11.92 7.65
CA ASP A 18 11.29 10.90 7.28
C ASP A 18 10.57 9.66 6.73
N ILE A 19 9.91 9.82 5.59
CA ILE A 19 9.17 8.77 4.91
C ILE A 19 9.68 8.71 3.47
N SER A 20 10.30 7.58 3.11
CA SER A 20 10.93 7.43 1.79
C SER A 20 10.37 6.28 0.97
N SER A 21 9.43 5.51 1.49
CA SER A 21 8.83 4.39 0.76
C SER A 21 7.33 4.34 1.01
N VAL A 22 6.61 3.61 0.14
CA VAL A 22 5.16 3.43 0.31
C VAL A 22 4.86 2.64 1.58
N GLN A 23 5.71 1.70 1.93
CA GLN A 23 5.55 0.93 3.16
C GLN A 23 5.58 1.84 4.39
N GLU A 24 6.52 2.76 4.42
CA GLU A 24 6.62 3.73 5.51
C GLU A 24 5.42 4.68 5.53
N LEU A 25 4.91 5.05 4.36
CA LEU A 25 3.71 5.88 4.26
C LEU A 25 2.50 5.17 4.86
N ILE A 26 2.31 3.88 4.53
CA ILE A 26 1.22 3.08 5.08
C ILE A 26 1.35 2.98 6.61
N ALA A 27 2.56 2.69 7.09
CA ALA A 27 2.82 2.60 8.52
C ALA A 27 2.52 3.91 9.24
N TYR A 28 2.93 5.04 8.64
CA TYR A 28 2.65 6.36 9.19
C TYR A 28 1.15 6.61 9.31
N CYS A 29 0.38 6.30 8.27
CA CYS A 29 -1.07 6.47 8.28
C CYS A 29 -1.71 5.64 9.39
N ALA A 30 -1.24 4.40 9.58
CA ALA A 30 -1.74 3.55 10.65
C ALA A 30 -1.45 4.12 12.03
N LYS A 31 -0.24 4.66 12.24
CA LYS A 31 0.14 5.25 13.52
C LYS A 31 -0.66 6.51 13.84
N VAL A 32 -0.89 7.34 12.83
CA VAL A 32 -1.65 8.59 13.02
C VAL A 32 -3.09 8.30 13.39
N SER A 33 -3.69 7.26 12.80
CA SER A 33 -5.08 6.92 13.10
C SER A 33 -5.27 6.29 14.47
N ASN A 34 -4.19 5.80 15.09
CA ASN A 34 -4.24 5.22 16.43
C ASN A 34 -2.98 5.60 17.22
N PRO A 35 -2.84 6.88 17.60
CA PRO A 35 -1.59 7.38 18.20
C PRO A 35 -1.24 6.75 19.54
N GLN A 36 -2.22 6.17 20.24
CA GLN A 36 -2.00 5.52 21.53
C GLN A 36 -1.92 3.99 21.41
N GLY A 37 -1.87 3.47 20.20
CA GLY A 37 -1.78 2.05 19.97
C GLY A 37 -0.42 1.48 20.39
N GLN A 38 -0.41 0.21 20.80
CA GLN A 38 0.81 -0.45 21.27
C GLN A 38 1.89 -0.52 20.21
N MET A 39 1.51 -0.51 18.94
CA MET A 39 2.43 -0.67 17.82
C MET A 39 2.99 0.65 17.32
N ASN A 40 2.66 1.79 17.94
CA ASN A 40 3.14 3.09 17.47
C ASN A 40 4.67 3.25 17.54
N MET A 41 5.32 2.54 18.45
CA MET A 41 6.78 2.55 18.58
C MET A 41 7.45 1.42 17.81
N ALA A 42 6.67 0.61 17.10
CA ALA A 42 7.22 -0.50 16.33
C ALA A 42 7.91 -0.01 15.06
N THR A 43 8.84 -0.81 14.56
CA THR A 43 9.43 -0.58 13.25
C THR A 43 8.35 -0.73 12.17
N CYS A 44 8.64 -0.17 11.00
CA CYS A 44 7.71 -0.27 9.86
C CYS A 44 7.37 -1.73 9.54
N ASP A 45 8.38 -2.59 9.45
CA ASP A 45 8.16 -4.00 9.08
C ASP A 45 7.29 -4.72 10.11
N ARG A 46 7.54 -4.50 11.39
CA ARG A 46 6.74 -5.13 12.44
C ARG A 46 5.29 -4.65 12.43
N LEU A 47 5.11 -3.34 12.21
CA LEU A 47 3.75 -2.78 12.16
C LEU A 47 2.98 -3.33 10.96
N LEU A 48 3.59 -3.39 9.78
CA LEU A 48 2.91 -3.93 8.60
C LEU A 48 2.56 -5.41 8.79
N SER A 49 3.47 -6.19 9.37
CA SER A 49 3.20 -7.60 9.67
C SER A 49 2.03 -7.75 10.65
N TYR A 50 1.98 -6.89 11.67
CA TYR A 50 0.87 -6.87 12.62
C TYR A 50 -0.46 -6.57 11.95
N LEU A 51 -0.49 -5.55 11.08
CA LEU A 51 -1.70 -5.17 10.36
C LEU A 51 -2.22 -6.30 9.48
N ILE A 52 -1.32 -6.99 8.79
CA ILE A 52 -1.70 -8.12 7.93
C ILE A 52 -2.23 -9.27 8.79
N LYS A 53 -1.54 -9.59 9.87
CA LYS A 53 -1.94 -10.70 10.75
C LYS A 53 -3.33 -10.49 11.34
N HIS A 54 -3.66 -9.26 11.70
CA HIS A 54 -4.94 -8.92 12.30
C HIS A 54 -5.98 -8.43 11.30
N LYS A 55 -5.66 -8.52 10.00
CA LYS A 55 -6.57 -8.17 8.90
C LYS A 55 -7.05 -6.72 8.96
N HIS A 56 -6.17 -5.82 9.41
CA HIS A 56 -6.42 -4.38 9.40
C HIS A 56 -6.02 -3.81 8.04
N TRP A 57 -6.92 -3.89 7.08
CA TRP A 57 -6.60 -3.56 5.68
C TRP A 57 -6.70 -2.07 5.37
N SER A 58 -7.43 -1.29 6.18
CA SER A 58 -7.68 0.13 5.87
C SER A 58 -6.42 0.94 5.60
N PRO A 59 -5.32 0.81 6.37
CA PRO A 59 -4.12 1.59 6.05
C PRO A 59 -3.52 1.25 4.69
N PHE A 60 -3.70 0.01 4.21
CA PHE A 60 -3.19 -0.40 2.90
C PHE A 60 -3.97 0.23 1.75
N GLU A 61 -5.18 0.72 2.00
CA GLU A 61 -5.96 1.42 0.98
C GLU A 61 -5.39 2.80 0.65
N MET A 62 -4.44 3.29 1.45
CA MET A 62 -3.75 4.55 1.17
C MET A 62 -2.73 4.42 0.03
N ALA A 63 -2.51 3.22 -0.47
CA ALA A 63 -1.58 2.97 -1.56
C ALA A 63 -2.28 2.26 -2.70
N SER A 64 -1.90 2.60 -3.93
CA SER A 64 -2.45 1.99 -5.12
C SER A 64 -1.39 1.93 -6.20
N ALA A 65 -1.65 1.10 -7.20
CA ALA A 65 -0.80 1.01 -8.39
C ALA A 65 -1.69 0.89 -9.62
N THR A 66 -1.21 1.45 -10.71
CA THR A 66 -1.87 1.34 -12.01
C THR A 66 -1.02 0.48 -12.91
N LEU A 67 -1.62 -0.58 -13.42
CA LEU A 67 -0.95 -1.51 -14.33
C LEU A 67 -1.60 -1.48 -15.71
N GLU A 68 -0.77 -1.53 -16.73
CA GLU A 68 -1.24 -1.78 -18.08
C GLU A 68 -1.04 -3.25 -18.39
N VAL A 69 -2.11 -3.93 -18.77
CA VAL A 69 -2.07 -5.37 -19.10
C VAL A 69 -2.45 -5.55 -20.54
N GLU A 70 -1.53 -6.11 -21.32
CA GLU A 70 -1.78 -6.47 -22.71
C GLU A 70 -2.02 -7.97 -22.80
N THR A 71 -3.24 -8.36 -23.16
CA THR A 71 -3.65 -9.76 -23.15
C THR A 71 -4.84 -9.97 -24.09
N THR A 72 -5.33 -11.19 -24.16
CA THR A 72 -6.53 -11.49 -24.95
C THR A 72 -7.79 -10.99 -24.25
N ARG A 73 -8.87 -10.82 -25.05
CA ARG A 73 -10.16 -10.36 -24.51
C ARG A 73 -10.69 -11.31 -23.42
N ASP A 74 -10.55 -12.60 -23.61
CA ASP A 74 -11.08 -13.58 -22.67
C ASP A 74 -10.35 -13.50 -21.33
N ILE A 75 -9.03 -13.37 -21.35
CA ILE A 75 -8.25 -13.24 -20.13
C ILE A 75 -8.56 -11.90 -19.45
N ALA A 76 -8.69 -10.81 -20.24
CA ALA A 76 -9.02 -9.50 -19.68
C ALA A 76 -10.35 -9.53 -18.92
N ARG A 77 -11.35 -10.24 -19.44
CA ARG A 77 -12.64 -10.39 -18.75
C ARG A 77 -12.49 -11.06 -17.40
N GLN A 78 -11.58 -12.04 -17.30
CA GLN A 78 -11.34 -12.73 -16.03
C GLN A 78 -10.74 -11.81 -14.98
N PHE A 79 -9.86 -10.89 -15.37
CA PHE A 79 -9.30 -9.89 -14.44
C PHE A 79 -10.37 -8.95 -13.90
N LEU A 80 -11.41 -8.67 -14.67
CA LEU A 80 -12.47 -7.74 -14.28
C LEU A 80 -13.61 -8.41 -13.50
N ARG A 81 -13.57 -9.73 -13.37
CA ARG A 81 -14.56 -10.47 -12.59
C ARG A 81 -14.16 -10.49 -11.12
N HIS A 82 -15.07 -10.09 -10.27
CA HIS A 82 -14.86 -10.11 -8.82
C HIS A 82 -16.02 -10.77 -8.13
#